data_f9f24055c86db185e44a8bac5d96966e
#
_entry.id   f9f24055c86db185e44a8bac5d96966e
#
_cell.length_a   1.000
_cell.length_b   1.000
_cell.length_c   1.000
_cell.angle_alpha   90.00
_cell.angle_beta   90.00
_cell.angle_gamma   90.00
#
_symmetry.space_group_name_H-M   'P 1'
#
loop_
_entity.id
_entity.type
_entity.pdbx_description
1 polymer ?
#
loop_
_entity_poly.entity_id
_entity_poly.type
_entity_poly.pdbx_seq_one_letter_code
_entity_poly.pdbx_strand_id
1 'polypeptide(L)'
;MKIAYIVNGLYNSAGMERVLTVRANSLCNFFDITFITKAQGNRPDYFPLDKTIHRIDIAEVVPYREELEKCLLEHKFDITISTGGSEFYFLYKIKDGSKKIFEFHFSYDISQVWMGGIKNPVKRKVLAELQKFRRIYIAKRYDKVVVLTKTDCEKWRRWIGNVIYIYNPLTISPKEKSVMKNKVAIAVGRLNYQKGFDYLIDAWELVHNSFPDWKLNIYGDGVLKEQLTMQITRRGLTDSIMLCGATDDIISRYCESSIFVLSSRDEAFGLVLTEAEACGLPIVAFDCPSGPRELIEDGGNGFLVRPVGNIEQLANRIIKLISDASLRQKMGQHSYE
;
A
#
# COMPACT_ATOMS: atom_id res chain seq x y z
N MET A 1 -1.30 -28.75 6.73
CA MET A 1 -2.21 -28.05 5.79
C MET A 1 -1.36 -27.37 4.74
N LYS A 2 -1.68 -27.60 3.45
CA LYS A 2 -0.97 -27.05 2.30
C LYS A 2 -1.68 -25.80 1.78
N ILE A 3 -0.97 -24.68 1.68
CA ILE A 3 -1.51 -23.40 1.25
C ILE A 3 -0.76 -22.92 0.01
N ALA A 4 -1.48 -22.61 -1.07
CA ALA A 4 -0.90 -21.99 -2.25
C ALA A 4 -1.31 -20.51 -2.36
N TYR A 5 -0.32 -19.61 -2.48
CA TYR A 5 -0.50 -18.24 -2.89
C TYR A 5 -0.27 -18.12 -4.41
N ILE A 6 -1.26 -17.62 -5.12
CA ILE A 6 -1.17 -17.41 -6.56
C ILE A 6 -0.90 -15.92 -6.78
N VAL A 7 0.27 -15.63 -7.34
CA VAL A 7 0.78 -14.25 -7.52
C VAL A 7 1.32 -14.06 -8.94
N ASN A 8 1.42 -12.81 -9.39
CA ASN A 8 2.02 -12.54 -10.68
C ASN A 8 3.53 -12.82 -10.68
N GLY A 9 4.23 -12.44 -9.62
CA GLY A 9 5.65 -12.69 -9.38
C GLY A 9 6.09 -12.08 -8.06
N LEU A 10 7.30 -12.42 -7.60
CA LEU A 10 7.90 -11.96 -6.35
C LEU A 10 9.17 -11.09 -6.57
N TYR A 11 9.42 -10.69 -7.81
CA TYR A 11 10.61 -9.94 -8.22
C TYR A 11 10.52 -8.42 -8.03
N ASN A 12 9.36 -7.88 -7.62
CA ASN A 12 9.17 -6.45 -7.42
C ASN A 12 9.38 -6.06 -5.95
N SER A 13 9.84 -4.81 -5.74
CA SER A 13 9.96 -4.18 -4.41
C SER A 13 8.64 -3.61 -3.88
N ALA A 14 7.48 -4.05 -4.42
CA ALA A 14 6.20 -3.47 -4.05
C ALA A 14 5.67 -4.00 -2.70
N GLY A 15 4.72 -3.24 -2.11
CA GLY A 15 4.21 -3.55 -0.78
C GLY A 15 3.46 -4.88 -0.69
N MET A 16 2.80 -5.34 -1.76
CA MET A 16 2.10 -6.62 -1.76
C MET A 16 3.08 -7.79 -1.65
N GLU A 17 4.13 -7.80 -2.46
CA GLU A 17 5.17 -8.82 -2.43
C GLU A 17 5.85 -8.86 -1.05
N ARG A 18 6.12 -7.70 -0.47
CA ARG A 18 6.70 -7.60 0.87
C ARG A 18 5.80 -8.20 1.95
N VAL A 19 4.51 -7.85 1.94
CA VAL A 19 3.52 -8.40 2.90
C VAL A 19 3.40 -9.90 2.76
N LEU A 20 3.28 -10.40 1.53
CA LEU A 20 3.13 -11.83 1.27
C LEU A 20 4.36 -12.61 1.73
N THR A 21 5.57 -12.08 1.48
CA THR A 21 6.83 -12.70 1.94
C THR A 21 6.92 -12.73 3.47
N VAL A 22 6.67 -11.60 4.16
CA VAL A 22 6.70 -11.53 5.63
C VAL A 22 5.69 -12.50 6.24
N ARG A 23 4.48 -12.54 5.71
CA ARG A 23 3.43 -13.45 6.16
C ARG A 23 3.79 -14.91 5.92
N ALA A 24 4.27 -15.24 4.72
CA ALA A 24 4.65 -16.61 4.37
C ALA A 24 5.81 -17.11 5.24
N ASN A 25 6.84 -16.31 5.47
CA ASN A 25 7.97 -16.63 6.34
C ASN A 25 7.55 -16.87 7.80
N SER A 26 6.48 -16.22 8.26
CA SER A 26 5.92 -16.49 9.60
C SER A 26 5.05 -17.75 9.61
N LEU A 27 4.28 -17.99 8.56
CA LEU A 27 3.33 -19.10 8.48
C LEU A 27 3.98 -20.43 8.11
N CYS A 28 5.16 -20.46 7.48
CA CYS A 28 5.85 -21.69 7.09
C CYS A 28 6.26 -22.57 8.28
N ASN A 29 6.32 -21.99 9.48
CA ASN A 29 6.51 -22.76 10.71
C ASN A 29 5.32 -23.66 11.11
N PHE A 30 4.13 -23.40 10.53
CA PHE A 30 2.88 -24.06 10.90
C PHE A 30 2.22 -24.75 9.71
N PHE A 31 2.51 -24.28 8.47
CA PHE A 31 1.86 -24.72 7.26
C PHE A 31 2.87 -24.95 6.14
N ASP A 32 2.55 -25.86 5.24
CA ASP A 32 3.28 -26.07 3.99
C ASP A 32 2.86 -24.99 2.99
N ILE A 33 3.74 -24.02 2.73
CA ILE A 33 3.46 -22.85 1.91
C ILE A 33 4.10 -23.01 0.53
N THR A 34 3.31 -22.75 -0.51
CA THR A 34 3.77 -22.73 -1.90
C THR A 34 3.36 -21.42 -2.57
N PHE A 35 4.28 -20.76 -3.23
CA PHE A 35 3.96 -19.68 -4.18
C PHE A 35 3.85 -20.24 -5.60
N ILE A 36 2.74 -19.96 -6.27
CA ILE A 36 2.55 -20.26 -7.69
C ILE A 36 2.62 -18.93 -8.43
N THR A 37 3.67 -18.73 -9.24
CA THR A 37 3.90 -17.48 -9.96
C THR A 37 3.55 -17.63 -11.44
N LYS A 38 3.07 -16.54 -12.05
CA LYS A 38 2.72 -16.50 -13.48
C LYS A 38 3.81 -15.90 -14.35
N ALA A 39 4.49 -14.89 -13.87
CA ALA A 39 5.40 -14.06 -14.65
C ALA A 39 6.76 -13.85 -13.97
N GLN A 40 7.22 -14.83 -13.20
CA GLN A 40 8.53 -14.75 -12.52
C GLN A 40 9.68 -14.81 -13.50
N GLY A 41 9.62 -15.73 -14.45
CA GLY A 41 10.74 -16.03 -15.33
C GLY A 41 11.99 -16.42 -14.52
N ASN A 42 13.16 -16.01 -14.98
CA ASN A 42 14.44 -16.25 -14.28
C ASN A 42 14.79 -15.15 -13.27
N ARG A 43 13.85 -14.27 -12.91
CA ARG A 43 14.11 -13.16 -11.96
C ARG A 43 14.17 -13.69 -10.55
N PRO A 44 15.14 -13.24 -9.71
CA PRO A 44 15.17 -13.58 -8.30
C PRO A 44 13.98 -12.97 -7.55
N ASP A 45 13.66 -13.54 -6.39
CA ASP A 45 12.73 -12.94 -5.46
C ASP A 45 13.36 -11.66 -4.88
N TYR A 46 12.60 -10.56 -4.83
CA TYR A 46 13.12 -9.31 -4.28
C TYR A 46 13.29 -9.39 -2.76
N PHE A 47 12.28 -9.95 -2.07
CA PHE A 47 12.35 -10.21 -0.63
C PHE A 47 12.66 -11.70 -0.41
N PRO A 48 13.61 -12.03 0.51
CA PRO A 48 14.02 -13.40 0.72
C PRO A 48 12.88 -14.24 1.32
N LEU A 49 12.63 -15.39 0.71
CA LEU A 49 11.74 -16.42 1.24
C LEU A 49 12.52 -17.39 2.16
N ASP A 50 11.84 -17.91 3.18
CA ASP A 50 12.36 -19.02 3.95
C ASP A 50 12.57 -20.25 3.05
N LYS A 51 13.61 -21.03 3.34
CA LYS A 51 14.02 -22.19 2.53
C LYS A 51 12.98 -23.33 2.49
N THR A 52 12.05 -23.35 3.44
CA THR A 52 10.96 -24.33 3.50
C THR A 52 9.77 -23.97 2.62
N ILE A 53 9.74 -22.75 2.10
CA ILE A 53 8.67 -22.29 1.20
C ILE A 53 8.96 -22.75 -0.22
N HIS A 54 7.98 -23.44 -0.82
CA HIS A 54 8.07 -23.91 -2.19
C HIS A 54 7.66 -22.83 -3.19
N ARG A 55 8.24 -22.88 -4.40
CA ARG A 55 7.84 -22.03 -5.52
C ARG A 55 7.63 -22.86 -6.78
N ILE A 56 6.53 -22.62 -7.48
CA ILE A 56 6.17 -23.21 -8.76
C ILE A 56 5.98 -22.07 -9.77
N ASP A 57 6.81 -22.00 -10.78
CA ASP A 57 6.77 -20.97 -11.81
C ASP A 57 6.05 -21.50 -13.07
N ILE A 58 4.88 -20.94 -13.38
CA ILE A 58 4.16 -21.26 -14.61
C ILE A 58 4.73 -20.38 -15.74
N ALA A 59 5.16 -21.02 -16.82
CA ALA A 59 5.75 -20.30 -17.94
C ALA A 59 4.73 -19.40 -18.66
N GLU A 60 5.15 -18.19 -19.05
CA GLU A 60 4.28 -17.21 -19.74
C GLU A 60 3.77 -17.68 -21.12
N VAL A 61 4.48 -18.61 -21.76
CA VAL A 61 4.18 -19.10 -23.10
C VAL A 61 3.13 -20.21 -23.18
N VAL A 62 2.65 -20.70 -22.03
CA VAL A 62 1.63 -21.76 -21.96
C VAL A 62 0.25 -21.18 -21.61
N PRO A 63 -0.85 -21.87 -21.95
CA PRO A 63 -2.19 -21.49 -21.52
C PRO A 63 -2.30 -21.47 -20.00
N TYR A 64 -2.13 -20.30 -19.41
CA TYR A 64 -2.00 -20.13 -17.95
C TYR A 64 -3.10 -20.81 -17.13
N ARG A 65 -4.34 -20.76 -17.62
CA ARG A 65 -5.47 -21.36 -16.89
C ARG A 65 -5.34 -22.89 -16.81
N GLU A 66 -4.99 -23.51 -17.91
CA GLU A 66 -4.89 -24.98 -18.03
C GLU A 66 -3.72 -25.50 -17.19
N GLU A 67 -2.56 -24.83 -17.26
CA GLU A 67 -1.40 -25.19 -16.47
C GLU A 67 -1.61 -24.94 -14.98
N LEU A 68 -2.29 -23.86 -14.59
CA LEU A 68 -2.66 -23.62 -13.19
C LEU A 68 -3.62 -24.73 -12.69
N GLU A 69 -4.65 -25.09 -13.47
CA GLU A 69 -5.59 -26.16 -13.13
C GLU A 69 -4.88 -27.49 -12.93
N LYS A 70 -3.97 -27.87 -13.86
CA LYS A 70 -3.15 -29.08 -13.75
C LYS A 70 -2.27 -29.05 -12.51
N CYS A 71 -1.58 -27.95 -12.25
CA CYS A 71 -0.74 -27.75 -11.05
C CYS A 71 -1.55 -27.95 -9.77
N LEU A 72 -2.75 -27.36 -9.68
CA LEU A 72 -3.59 -27.47 -8.48
C LEU A 72 -4.12 -28.89 -8.26
N LEU A 73 -4.50 -29.60 -9.33
CA LEU A 73 -4.94 -31.01 -9.26
C LEU A 73 -3.82 -31.96 -8.85
N GLU A 74 -2.59 -31.70 -9.31
CA GLU A 74 -1.42 -32.52 -9.00
C GLU A 74 -0.96 -32.35 -7.54
N HIS A 75 -0.85 -31.11 -7.05
CA HIS A 75 -0.28 -30.81 -5.72
C HIS A 75 -1.29 -30.92 -4.56
N LYS A 76 -2.59 -30.88 -4.84
CA LYS A 76 -3.69 -31.07 -3.87
C LYS A 76 -3.56 -30.17 -2.64
N PHE A 77 -3.68 -28.86 -2.85
CA PHE A 77 -3.69 -27.88 -1.77
C PHE A 77 -4.99 -27.93 -0.96
N ASP A 78 -4.93 -27.62 0.33
CA ASP A 78 -6.11 -27.42 1.18
C ASP A 78 -6.74 -26.04 0.94
N ILE A 79 -5.89 -25.04 0.71
CA ILE A 79 -6.28 -23.63 0.47
C ILE A 79 -5.51 -23.08 -0.73
N THR A 80 -6.21 -22.40 -1.62
CA THR A 80 -5.62 -21.59 -2.69
C THR A 80 -6.05 -20.15 -2.57
N ILE A 81 -5.08 -19.22 -2.56
CA ILE A 81 -5.29 -17.80 -2.34
C ILE A 81 -4.95 -17.05 -3.63
N SER A 82 -5.96 -16.39 -4.23
CA SER A 82 -5.75 -15.43 -5.32
C SER A 82 -5.43 -14.07 -4.74
N THR A 83 -4.39 -13.42 -5.23
CA THR A 83 -4.03 -12.03 -4.88
C THR A 83 -4.60 -10.99 -5.86
N GLY A 84 -5.52 -11.40 -6.73
CA GLY A 84 -6.24 -10.51 -7.66
C GLY A 84 -5.61 -10.35 -9.03
N GLY A 85 -4.77 -11.29 -9.44
CA GLY A 85 -4.25 -11.39 -10.80
C GLY A 85 -5.30 -11.92 -11.80
N SER A 86 -4.82 -12.40 -12.95
CA SER A 86 -5.72 -12.96 -13.99
C SER A 86 -6.47 -14.21 -13.53
N GLU A 87 -5.92 -14.98 -12.59
CA GLU A 87 -6.55 -16.15 -11.99
C GLU A 87 -7.84 -15.82 -11.23
N PHE A 88 -7.99 -14.61 -10.70
CA PHE A 88 -9.20 -14.15 -10.02
C PHE A 88 -10.48 -14.41 -10.83
N TYR A 89 -10.41 -14.31 -12.15
CA TYR A 89 -11.57 -14.47 -13.03
C TYR A 89 -12.01 -15.93 -13.25
N PHE A 90 -11.18 -16.91 -12.86
CA PHE A 90 -11.48 -18.32 -13.14
C PHE A 90 -11.12 -19.30 -12.02
N LEU A 91 -10.27 -18.94 -11.04
CA LEU A 91 -9.82 -19.84 -9.99
C LEU A 91 -10.97 -20.52 -9.23
N TYR A 92 -12.03 -19.78 -8.94
CA TYR A 92 -13.23 -20.33 -8.27
C TYR A 92 -13.96 -21.43 -9.05
N LYS A 93 -13.63 -21.63 -10.33
CA LYS A 93 -14.21 -22.67 -11.19
C LYS A 93 -13.42 -23.98 -11.15
N ILE A 94 -12.16 -23.93 -10.71
CA ILE A 94 -11.29 -25.10 -10.65
C ILE A 94 -11.71 -26.00 -9.48
N LYS A 95 -11.99 -27.28 -9.79
CA LYS A 95 -12.51 -28.28 -8.83
C LYS A 95 -11.38 -29.20 -8.35
N ASP A 96 -10.37 -28.65 -7.70
CA ASP A 96 -9.21 -29.36 -7.14
C ASP A 96 -9.37 -29.78 -5.67
N GLY A 97 -10.53 -29.46 -5.06
CA GLY A 97 -10.82 -29.77 -3.65
C GLY A 97 -10.39 -28.68 -2.66
N SER A 98 -9.55 -27.73 -3.04
CA SER A 98 -9.09 -26.68 -2.14
C SER A 98 -10.15 -25.60 -1.89
N LYS A 99 -10.10 -24.98 -0.71
CA LYS A 99 -10.85 -23.75 -0.42
C LYS A 99 -10.27 -22.57 -1.18
N LYS A 100 -11.12 -21.82 -1.86
CA LYS A 100 -10.73 -20.66 -2.69
C LYS A 100 -10.88 -19.37 -1.90
N ILE A 101 -9.75 -18.69 -1.64
CA ILE A 101 -9.71 -17.40 -0.97
C ILE A 101 -9.32 -16.33 -1.99
N PHE A 102 -10.03 -15.21 -1.96
CA PHE A 102 -9.63 -14.00 -2.69
C PHE A 102 -9.12 -12.98 -1.69
N GLU A 103 -7.86 -12.64 -1.77
CA GLU A 103 -7.22 -11.59 -0.96
C GLU A 103 -7.08 -10.31 -1.79
N PHE A 104 -7.79 -9.26 -1.40
CA PHE A 104 -7.85 -8.00 -2.14
C PHE A 104 -6.99 -6.93 -1.48
N HIS A 105 -5.86 -6.63 -2.12
CA HIS A 105 -4.84 -5.70 -1.62
C HIS A 105 -5.08 -4.23 -1.98
N PHE A 106 -6.25 -3.89 -2.49
CA PHE A 106 -6.62 -2.52 -2.86
C PHE A 106 -7.84 -2.07 -2.06
N SER A 107 -8.11 -0.75 -2.04
CA SER A 107 -9.32 -0.23 -1.43
C SER A 107 -10.58 -0.66 -2.20
N TYR A 108 -11.72 -0.68 -1.51
CA TYR A 108 -13.02 -0.97 -2.12
C TYR A 108 -13.30 -0.09 -3.36
N ASP A 109 -12.93 1.20 -3.29
CA ASP A 109 -13.22 2.21 -4.29
C ASP A 109 -12.08 2.43 -5.31
N ILE A 110 -11.02 1.62 -5.30
CA ILE A 110 -9.82 1.75 -6.17
C ILE A 110 -10.16 1.91 -7.66
N SER A 111 -11.30 1.40 -8.12
CA SER A 111 -11.72 1.53 -9.52
C SER A 111 -11.82 2.99 -9.98
N GLN A 112 -12.11 3.93 -9.06
CA GLN A 112 -12.12 5.37 -9.36
C GLN A 112 -10.72 5.88 -9.74
N VAL A 113 -9.70 5.40 -9.04
CA VAL A 113 -8.29 5.74 -9.30
C VAL A 113 -7.81 5.11 -10.60
N TRP A 114 -8.11 3.82 -10.83
CA TRP A 114 -7.72 3.12 -12.07
C TRP A 114 -8.33 3.74 -13.33
N MET A 115 -9.52 4.34 -13.21
CA MET A 115 -10.18 5.06 -14.30
C MET A 115 -9.79 6.54 -14.38
N GLY A 116 -8.82 7.00 -13.57
CA GLY A 116 -8.41 8.41 -13.47
C GLY A 116 -7.95 9.03 -14.80
N GLY A 117 -7.42 8.24 -15.75
CA GLY A 117 -7.02 8.68 -17.08
C GLY A 117 -8.19 9.04 -18.02
N ILE A 118 -9.44 8.71 -17.65
CA ILE A 118 -10.63 9.03 -18.45
C ILE A 118 -11.05 10.46 -18.19
N LYS A 119 -10.93 11.33 -19.20
CA LYS A 119 -11.23 12.78 -19.09
C LYS A 119 -12.70 13.08 -18.77
N ASN A 120 -13.64 12.31 -19.36
CA ASN A 120 -15.07 12.50 -19.11
C ASN A 120 -15.45 11.96 -17.72
N PRO A 121 -15.90 12.80 -16.77
CA PRO A 121 -16.16 12.38 -15.39
C PRO A 121 -17.33 11.42 -15.26
N VAL A 122 -18.37 11.56 -16.08
CA VAL A 122 -19.55 10.68 -16.08
C VAL A 122 -19.15 9.29 -16.57
N LYS A 123 -18.45 9.22 -17.72
CA LYS A 123 -17.95 7.96 -18.29
C LYS A 123 -17.00 7.27 -17.30
N ARG A 124 -16.09 8.03 -16.66
CA ARG A 124 -15.19 7.52 -15.64
C ARG A 124 -15.94 6.87 -14.48
N LYS A 125 -16.94 7.57 -13.93
CA LYS A 125 -17.74 7.08 -12.81
C LYS A 125 -18.49 5.80 -13.19
N VAL A 126 -19.15 5.78 -14.33
CA VAL A 126 -19.90 4.60 -14.80
C VAL A 126 -18.99 3.39 -14.97
N LEU A 127 -17.85 3.54 -15.64
CA LEU A 127 -16.90 2.43 -15.85
C LEU A 127 -16.29 1.94 -14.52
N ALA A 128 -16.00 2.84 -13.59
CA ALA A 128 -15.50 2.46 -12.27
C ALA A 128 -16.53 1.64 -11.49
N GLU A 129 -17.80 2.04 -11.51
CA GLU A 129 -18.89 1.28 -10.88
C GLU A 129 -19.08 -0.09 -11.55
N LEU A 130 -19.09 -0.17 -12.89
CA LEU A 130 -19.19 -1.44 -13.60
C LEU A 130 -18.05 -2.39 -13.23
N GLN A 131 -16.81 -1.90 -13.17
CA GLN A 131 -15.63 -2.69 -12.77
C GLN A 131 -15.77 -3.16 -11.32
N LYS A 132 -16.21 -2.30 -10.41
CA LYS A 132 -16.46 -2.63 -9.00
C LYS A 132 -17.52 -3.73 -8.87
N PHE A 133 -18.68 -3.59 -9.52
CA PHE A 133 -19.74 -4.60 -9.48
C PHE A 133 -19.31 -5.92 -10.10
N ARG A 134 -18.55 -5.90 -11.21
CA ARG A 134 -17.97 -7.12 -11.78
C ARG A 134 -17.05 -7.83 -10.79
N ARG A 135 -16.21 -7.08 -10.06
CA ARG A 135 -15.33 -7.63 -9.02
C ARG A 135 -16.14 -8.26 -7.89
N ILE A 136 -17.14 -7.57 -7.37
CA ILE A 136 -18.03 -8.08 -6.32
C ILE A 136 -18.74 -9.36 -6.77
N TYR A 137 -19.28 -9.38 -7.99
CA TYR A 137 -19.98 -10.52 -8.56
C TYR A 137 -19.08 -11.77 -8.66
N ILE A 138 -17.82 -11.61 -8.99
CA ILE A 138 -16.83 -12.70 -9.04
C ILE A 138 -16.42 -13.11 -7.63
N ALA A 139 -16.09 -12.14 -6.77
CA ALA A 139 -15.64 -12.39 -5.40
C ALA A 139 -16.66 -13.17 -4.56
N LYS A 140 -17.97 -12.98 -4.81
CA LYS A 140 -19.06 -13.78 -4.18
C LYS A 140 -18.92 -15.28 -4.39
N ARG A 141 -18.16 -15.74 -5.39
CA ARG A 141 -17.98 -17.16 -5.74
C ARG A 141 -16.82 -17.82 -5.03
N TYR A 142 -16.00 -17.05 -4.34
CA TYR A 142 -14.92 -17.54 -3.48
C TYR A 142 -15.47 -18.00 -2.13
N ASP A 143 -14.81 -18.94 -1.48
CA ASP A 143 -15.21 -19.40 -0.14
C ASP A 143 -15.05 -18.27 0.89
N LYS A 144 -13.98 -17.47 0.76
CA LYS A 144 -13.73 -16.27 1.57
C LYS A 144 -13.13 -15.16 0.72
N VAL A 145 -13.46 -13.92 1.11
CA VAL A 145 -12.81 -12.70 0.63
C VAL A 145 -12.11 -12.05 1.80
N VAL A 146 -10.82 -11.79 1.66
CA VAL A 146 -10.00 -11.09 2.66
C VAL A 146 -9.72 -9.69 2.16
N VAL A 147 -10.02 -8.70 2.97
CA VAL A 147 -9.69 -7.28 2.74
C VAL A 147 -8.80 -6.77 3.86
N LEU A 148 -8.19 -5.60 3.71
CA LEU A 148 -7.11 -5.16 4.60
C LEU A 148 -7.57 -4.28 5.74
N THR A 149 -8.83 -3.83 5.77
CA THR A 149 -9.36 -2.92 6.79
C THR A 149 -10.79 -3.27 7.18
N LYS A 150 -11.17 -2.89 8.39
CA LYS A 150 -12.55 -3.00 8.88
C LYS A 150 -13.50 -2.15 8.03
N THR A 151 -13.08 -0.93 7.71
CA THR A 151 -13.84 0.00 6.86
C THR A 151 -14.18 -0.62 5.49
N ASP A 152 -13.22 -1.26 4.82
CA ASP A 152 -13.49 -1.94 3.55
C ASP A 152 -14.35 -3.19 3.76
N CYS A 153 -14.12 -3.96 4.81
CA CYS A 153 -14.94 -5.12 5.14
C CYS A 153 -16.41 -4.74 5.29
N GLU A 154 -16.72 -3.62 5.96
CA GLU A 154 -18.09 -3.11 6.10
C GLU A 154 -18.70 -2.71 4.75
N LYS A 155 -17.95 -2.09 3.84
CA LYS A 155 -18.40 -1.77 2.49
C LYS A 155 -18.68 -3.03 1.67
N TRP A 156 -17.83 -4.03 1.72
CA TRP A 156 -17.99 -5.30 1.04
C TRP A 156 -19.18 -6.10 1.59
N ARG A 157 -19.41 -6.10 2.91
CA ARG A 157 -20.52 -6.81 3.59
C ARG A 157 -21.90 -6.36 3.13
N ARG A 158 -22.02 -5.17 2.54
CA ARG A 158 -23.28 -4.70 1.93
C ARG A 158 -23.70 -5.55 0.72
N TRP A 159 -22.78 -6.32 0.14
CA TRP A 159 -22.98 -7.07 -1.10
C TRP A 159 -22.76 -8.57 -0.95
N ILE A 160 -21.83 -8.99 -0.08
CA ILE A 160 -21.44 -10.39 0.10
C ILE A 160 -21.23 -10.70 1.59
N GLY A 161 -21.61 -11.92 2.02
CA GLY A 161 -21.50 -12.33 3.42
C GLY A 161 -20.19 -13.04 3.79
N ASN A 162 -19.42 -13.45 2.79
CA ASN A 162 -18.21 -14.26 2.98
C ASN A 162 -16.93 -13.42 3.11
N VAL A 163 -17.01 -12.15 3.53
CA VAL A 163 -15.88 -11.24 3.67
C VAL A 163 -15.42 -11.11 5.12
N ILE A 164 -14.10 -11.10 5.30
CA ILE A 164 -13.41 -10.80 6.56
C ILE A 164 -12.31 -9.77 6.31
N TYR A 165 -11.82 -9.13 7.36
CA TYR A 165 -10.63 -8.29 7.26
C TYR A 165 -9.47 -8.92 8.03
N ILE A 166 -8.25 -8.76 7.47
CA ILE A 166 -6.99 -9.13 8.10
C ILE A 166 -6.02 -8.00 7.81
N TYR A 167 -5.54 -7.32 8.84
CA TYR A 167 -4.56 -6.25 8.69
C TYR A 167 -3.24 -6.81 8.14
N ASN A 168 -2.53 -5.98 7.38
CA ASN A 168 -1.18 -6.34 6.97
C ASN A 168 -0.25 -6.36 8.18
N PRO A 169 0.74 -7.27 8.21
CA PRO A 169 1.76 -7.27 9.24
C PRO A 169 2.65 -6.03 9.11
N LEU A 170 3.25 -5.62 10.23
CA LEU A 170 4.36 -4.69 10.20
C LEU A 170 5.53 -5.33 9.43
N THR A 171 6.08 -4.59 8.47
CA THR A 171 7.10 -5.11 7.53
C THR A 171 8.53 -4.70 7.89
N ILE A 172 8.69 -3.87 8.91
CA ILE A 172 9.99 -3.41 9.42
C ILE A 172 10.07 -3.61 10.93
N SER A 173 11.30 -3.67 11.45
CA SER A 173 11.58 -3.74 12.88
C SER A 173 12.72 -2.77 13.21
N PRO A 174 12.42 -1.47 13.41
CA PRO A 174 13.43 -0.49 13.72
C PRO A 174 14.04 -0.75 15.10
N LYS A 175 15.37 -0.66 15.20
CA LYS A 175 16.10 -0.78 16.47
C LYS A 175 16.04 0.51 17.27
N GLU A 176 15.91 1.64 16.58
CA GLU A 176 15.87 2.98 17.14
C GLU A 176 14.65 3.72 16.59
N LYS A 177 14.23 4.73 17.31
CA LYS A 177 13.13 5.63 16.93
C LYS A 177 13.67 6.98 16.51
N SER A 178 12.88 7.73 15.75
CA SER A 178 13.19 9.12 15.49
C SER A 178 13.19 9.94 16.79
N VAL A 179 14.22 10.74 16.96
CA VAL A 179 14.30 11.75 18.01
C VAL A 179 13.63 13.07 17.62
N MET A 180 13.13 13.17 16.38
CA MET A 180 12.38 14.30 15.80
C MET A 180 13.05 15.68 15.96
N LYS A 181 14.39 15.71 15.99
CA LYS A 181 15.18 16.95 16.10
C LYS A 181 15.55 17.55 14.74
N ASN A 182 15.59 16.73 13.70
CA ASN A 182 15.93 17.21 12.36
C ASN A 182 14.75 17.98 11.75
N LYS A 183 15.06 19.03 11.01
CA LYS A 183 14.06 19.84 10.30
C LYS A 183 13.69 19.17 8.95
N VAL A 184 13.24 17.92 9.02
CA VAL A 184 12.94 17.07 7.86
C VAL A 184 11.56 16.45 8.00
N ALA A 185 10.72 16.66 7.00
CA ALA A 185 9.53 15.86 6.75
C ALA A 185 9.83 14.79 5.70
N ILE A 186 9.25 13.62 5.84
CA ILE A 186 9.42 12.50 4.91
C ILE A 186 8.09 12.06 4.33
N ALA A 187 8.10 11.72 3.03
CA ALA A 187 7.01 11.03 2.35
C ALA A 187 7.58 9.87 1.55
N VAL A 188 6.85 8.74 1.52
CA VAL A 188 7.33 7.50 0.90
C VAL A 188 6.26 6.88 0.01
N GLY A 189 6.63 6.52 -1.22
CA GLY A 189 5.70 5.83 -2.11
C GLY A 189 6.09 5.93 -3.58
N ARG A 190 5.41 5.14 -4.44
CA ARG A 190 5.61 5.21 -5.88
C ARG A 190 5.21 6.59 -6.44
N LEU A 191 6.03 7.18 -7.29
CA LEU A 191 5.74 8.47 -7.92
C LEU A 191 4.67 8.28 -9.01
N ASN A 192 3.41 8.12 -8.57
CA ASN A 192 2.25 7.91 -9.44
C ASN A 192 1.05 8.75 -8.96
N TYR A 193 -0.02 8.77 -9.75
CA TYR A 193 -1.23 9.56 -9.48
C TYR A 193 -1.88 9.22 -8.12
N GLN A 194 -1.86 7.94 -7.72
CA GLN A 194 -2.47 7.47 -6.48
C GLN A 194 -1.85 8.13 -5.24
N LYS A 195 -0.54 8.35 -5.24
CA LYS A 195 0.20 8.87 -4.08
C LYS A 195 0.07 10.38 -3.86
N GLY A 196 -0.41 11.12 -4.85
CA GLY A 196 -0.78 12.53 -4.67
C GLY A 196 0.37 13.46 -4.30
N PHE A 197 1.60 13.17 -4.73
CA PHE A 197 2.76 14.02 -4.44
C PHE A 197 2.65 15.41 -5.06
N ASP A 198 1.85 15.57 -6.11
CA ASP A 198 1.48 16.88 -6.66
C ASP A 198 0.79 17.76 -5.61
N TYR A 199 -0.14 17.23 -4.84
CA TYR A 199 -0.77 17.95 -3.72
C TYR A 199 0.24 18.27 -2.60
N LEU A 200 1.17 17.36 -2.33
CA LEU A 200 2.17 17.56 -1.29
C LEU A 200 3.14 18.69 -1.65
N ILE A 201 3.57 18.76 -2.92
CA ILE A 201 4.42 19.84 -3.42
C ILE A 201 3.71 21.19 -3.29
N ASP A 202 2.43 21.26 -3.67
CA ASP A 202 1.64 22.48 -3.52
C ASP A 202 1.46 22.90 -2.05
N ALA A 203 1.23 21.93 -1.15
CA ALA A 203 1.15 22.18 0.29
C ALA A 203 2.51 22.63 0.87
N TRP A 204 3.60 22.05 0.36
CA TRP A 204 4.94 22.37 0.84
C TRP A 204 5.38 23.79 0.48
N GLU A 205 4.87 24.38 -0.58
CA GLU A 205 5.09 25.81 -0.88
C GLU A 205 4.62 26.71 0.29
N LEU A 206 3.44 26.43 0.85
CA LEU A 206 2.92 27.15 2.01
C LEU A 206 3.76 26.91 3.28
N VAL A 207 4.23 25.67 3.45
CA VAL A 207 5.13 25.32 4.56
C VAL A 207 6.47 26.04 4.43
N HIS A 208 7.08 26.02 3.25
CA HIS A 208 8.36 26.65 2.96
C HIS A 208 8.34 28.17 3.19
N ASN A 209 7.27 28.84 2.80
CA ASN A 209 7.10 30.28 3.05
C ASN A 209 7.14 30.64 4.54
N SER A 210 6.69 29.73 5.41
CA SER A 210 6.69 29.95 6.87
C SER A 210 7.94 29.40 7.57
N PHE A 211 8.51 28.32 7.04
CA PHE A 211 9.65 27.59 7.62
C PHE A 211 10.66 27.18 6.54
N PRO A 212 11.42 28.14 5.98
CA PRO A 212 12.32 27.90 4.83
C PRO A 212 13.51 26.95 5.16
N ASP A 213 13.79 26.74 6.42
CA ASP A 213 14.85 25.85 6.89
C ASP A 213 14.41 24.37 7.02
N TRP A 214 13.12 24.07 6.84
CA TRP A 214 12.63 22.71 6.78
C TRP A 214 12.78 22.13 5.36
N LYS A 215 13.02 20.81 5.30
CA LYS A 215 13.17 20.06 4.05
C LYS A 215 12.09 18.97 3.97
N LEU A 216 11.69 18.68 2.74
CA LEU A 216 10.81 17.56 2.41
C LEU A 216 11.59 16.56 1.57
N ASN A 217 11.76 15.36 2.10
CA ASN A 217 12.38 14.23 1.38
C ASN A 217 11.29 13.27 0.90
N ILE A 218 11.21 13.05 -0.41
CA ILE A 218 10.26 12.11 -1.02
C ILE A 218 11.04 10.91 -1.53
N TYR A 219 10.81 9.75 -0.91
CA TYR A 219 11.44 8.48 -1.28
C TYR A 219 10.52 7.64 -2.16
N GLY A 220 11.07 7.13 -3.23
CA GLY A 220 10.40 6.28 -4.22
C GLY A 220 10.70 6.69 -5.64
N ASP A 221 10.22 5.87 -6.59
CA ASP A 221 10.36 6.12 -8.02
C ASP A 221 9.01 5.88 -8.73
N GLY A 222 8.90 6.32 -9.99
CA GLY A 222 7.69 6.11 -10.78
C GLY A 222 7.52 7.07 -11.93
N VAL A 223 6.46 6.83 -12.68
CA VAL A 223 6.18 7.48 -13.99
C VAL A 223 5.98 9.00 -13.91
N LEU A 224 5.70 9.55 -12.74
CA LEU A 224 5.49 11.00 -12.57
C LEU A 224 6.76 11.77 -12.14
N LYS A 225 7.93 11.12 -12.07
CA LYS A 225 9.17 11.76 -11.59
C LYS A 225 9.49 13.07 -12.31
N GLU A 226 9.48 13.06 -13.63
CA GLU A 226 9.75 14.27 -14.43
C GLU A 226 8.72 15.37 -14.20
N GLN A 227 7.43 15.00 -14.16
CA GLN A 227 6.35 15.95 -13.92
C GLN A 227 6.48 16.61 -12.54
N LEU A 228 6.78 15.83 -11.49
CA LEU A 228 6.97 16.33 -10.13
C LEU A 228 8.22 17.22 -10.04
N THR A 229 9.32 16.85 -10.71
CA THR A 229 10.52 17.69 -10.80
C THR A 229 10.21 19.03 -11.44
N MET A 230 9.45 19.06 -12.53
CA MET A 230 9.03 20.33 -13.17
C MET A 230 8.14 21.17 -12.24
N GLN A 231 7.25 20.52 -11.47
CA GLN A 231 6.39 21.22 -10.51
C GLN A 231 7.23 21.85 -9.38
N ILE A 232 8.19 21.13 -8.81
CA ILE A 232 9.13 21.62 -7.79
C ILE A 232 9.89 22.85 -8.31
N THR A 233 10.43 22.76 -9.53
CA THR A 233 11.17 23.87 -10.16
C THR A 233 10.29 25.11 -10.39
N ARG A 234 9.07 24.91 -10.93
CA ARG A 234 8.12 26.02 -11.17
C ARG A 234 7.70 26.75 -9.89
N ARG A 235 7.67 26.02 -8.75
CA ARG A 235 7.34 26.56 -7.44
C ARG A 235 8.55 27.16 -6.71
N GLY A 236 9.76 27.08 -7.29
CA GLY A 236 10.98 27.56 -6.64
C GLY A 236 11.39 26.76 -5.40
N LEU A 237 11.04 25.47 -5.36
CA LEU A 237 11.23 24.61 -4.18
C LEU A 237 12.41 23.65 -4.29
N THR A 238 13.31 23.85 -5.26
CA THR A 238 14.46 22.96 -5.53
C THR A 238 15.39 22.80 -4.34
N ASP A 239 15.50 23.82 -3.49
CA ASP A 239 16.35 23.81 -2.31
C ASP A 239 15.65 23.22 -1.06
N SER A 240 14.32 22.98 -1.12
CA SER A 240 13.55 22.51 0.03
C SER A 240 12.87 21.17 -0.17
N ILE A 241 12.67 20.70 -1.41
CA ILE A 241 12.11 19.38 -1.74
C ILE A 241 13.14 18.55 -2.49
N MET A 242 13.38 17.33 -2.02
CA MET A 242 14.23 16.37 -2.69
C MET A 242 13.45 15.11 -3.11
N LEU A 243 13.50 14.74 -4.40
CA LEU A 243 13.08 13.43 -4.89
C LEU A 243 14.26 12.47 -4.76
N CYS A 244 14.31 11.73 -3.65
CA CYS A 244 15.46 10.92 -3.23
C CYS A 244 15.62 9.61 -4.00
N GLY A 245 14.63 9.20 -4.81
CA GLY A 245 14.63 7.87 -5.43
C GLY A 245 14.26 6.75 -4.45
N ALA A 246 14.35 5.51 -4.91
CA ALA A 246 14.17 4.33 -4.06
C ALA A 246 15.39 4.13 -3.15
N THR A 247 15.18 3.54 -1.97
CA THR A 247 16.25 3.21 -1.01
C THR A 247 15.98 1.86 -0.36
N ASP A 248 17.04 1.12 -0.09
CA ASP A 248 16.98 -0.13 0.67
C ASP A 248 17.05 0.12 2.19
N ASP A 249 17.47 1.33 2.60
CA ASP A 249 17.59 1.75 4.00
C ASP A 249 16.51 2.77 4.38
N ILE A 250 15.26 2.41 4.18
CA ILE A 250 14.13 3.31 4.50
C ILE A 250 13.97 3.54 6.01
N ILE A 251 14.37 2.58 6.85
CA ILE A 251 14.26 2.68 8.30
C ILE A 251 15.09 3.87 8.81
N SER A 252 16.36 3.98 8.39
CA SER A 252 17.20 5.12 8.77
C SER A 252 16.60 6.44 8.30
N ARG A 253 15.99 6.48 7.11
CA ARG A 253 15.36 7.70 6.59
C ARG A 253 14.13 8.12 7.42
N TYR A 254 13.33 7.16 7.90
CA TYR A 254 12.27 7.47 8.88
C TYR A 254 12.87 8.00 10.18
N CYS A 255 13.87 7.33 10.75
CA CYS A 255 14.50 7.74 12.02
C CYS A 255 15.20 9.10 11.96
N GLU A 256 15.72 9.49 10.80
CA GLU A 256 16.31 10.81 10.53
C GLU A 256 15.28 11.93 10.32
N SER A 257 14.00 11.59 10.20
CA SER A 257 12.92 12.54 9.93
C SER A 257 12.16 12.91 11.21
N SER A 258 11.36 13.97 11.16
CA SER A 258 10.58 14.47 12.30
C SER A 258 9.07 14.40 12.10
N ILE A 259 8.60 14.31 10.85
CA ILE A 259 7.18 14.26 10.49
C ILE A 259 7.05 13.34 9.27
N PHE A 260 6.07 12.44 9.30
CA PHE A 260 5.67 11.67 8.12
C PHE A 260 4.44 12.30 7.45
N VAL A 261 4.45 12.41 6.11
CA VAL A 261 3.31 12.98 5.37
C VAL A 261 2.81 11.99 4.31
N LEU A 262 1.49 11.73 4.32
CA LEU A 262 0.81 10.92 3.32
C LEU A 262 -0.21 11.76 2.54
N SER A 263 0.09 12.06 1.29
CA SER A 263 -0.77 12.85 0.41
C SER A 263 -1.63 12.02 -0.55
N SER A 264 -1.78 10.73 -0.28
CA SER A 264 -2.42 9.78 -1.19
C SER A 264 -3.89 10.10 -1.46
N ARG A 265 -4.31 9.85 -2.70
CA ARG A 265 -5.72 9.88 -3.12
C ARG A 265 -6.48 8.65 -2.68
N ASP A 266 -5.77 7.54 -2.51
CA ASP A 266 -6.34 6.25 -2.14
C ASP A 266 -5.28 5.35 -1.49
N GLU A 267 -5.64 4.70 -0.38
CA GLU A 267 -4.83 3.69 0.31
C GLU A 267 -5.72 2.56 0.82
N ALA A 268 -5.39 1.34 0.46
CA ALA A 268 -6.08 0.18 1.00
C ALA A 268 -5.76 -0.06 2.48
N PHE A 269 -4.49 0.07 2.84
CA PHE A 269 -3.99 -0.06 4.21
C PHE A 269 -2.98 1.04 4.52
N GLY A 270 -1.94 1.18 3.68
CA GLY A 270 -0.89 2.16 3.88
C GLY A 270 0.26 1.62 4.73
N LEU A 271 1.03 0.65 4.21
CA LEU A 271 2.20 0.09 4.91
C LEU A 271 3.18 1.15 5.39
N VAL A 272 3.36 2.20 4.60
CA VAL A 272 4.25 3.33 4.94
C VAL A 272 3.78 4.11 6.19
N LEU A 273 2.48 4.02 6.55
CA LEU A 273 1.96 4.57 7.81
C LEU A 273 2.46 3.74 8.99
N THR A 274 2.26 2.41 8.94
CA THR A 274 2.73 1.53 10.02
C THR A 274 4.25 1.52 10.13
N GLU A 275 4.97 1.72 9.02
CA GLU A 275 6.43 1.91 9.04
C GLU A 275 6.82 3.21 9.76
N ALA A 276 6.15 4.32 9.45
CA ALA A 276 6.39 5.60 10.11
C ALA A 276 6.03 5.55 11.61
N GLU A 277 4.91 4.91 11.97
CA GLU A 277 4.49 4.67 13.35
C GLU A 277 5.53 3.85 14.12
N ALA A 278 6.01 2.76 13.55
CA ALA A 278 7.05 1.92 14.16
C ALA A 278 8.36 2.70 14.42
N CYS A 279 8.66 3.71 13.59
CA CYS A 279 9.79 4.61 13.79
C CYS A 279 9.47 5.80 14.72
N GLY A 280 8.26 5.87 15.28
CA GLY A 280 7.86 6.92 16.24
C GLY A 280 7.62 8.28 15.60
N LEU A 281 7.20 8.34 14.33
CA LEU A 281 6.91 9.60 13.65
C LEU A 281 5.44 10.00 13.82
N PRO A 282 5.13 11.26 14.12
CA PRO A 282 3.79 11.81 14.00
C PRO A 282 3.40 11.91 12.52
N ILE A 283 2.13 11.67 12.22
CA ILE A 283 1.65 11.54 10.86
C ILE A 283 0.74 12.71 10.48
N VAL A 284 0.89 13.23 9.27
CA VAL A 284 -0.12 14.09 8.63
C VAL A 284 -0.57 13.39 7.35
N ALA A 285 -1.85 13.03 7.25
CA ALA A 285 -2.34 12.28 6.10
C ALA A 285 -3.67 12.84 5.58
N PHE A 286 -3.89 12.75 4.27
CA PHE A 286 -5.25 12.84 3.77
C PHE A 286 -6.09 11.67 4.28
N ASP A 287 -7.33 11.96 4.71
CA ASP A 287 -8.33 10.95 5.04
C ASP A 287 -8.89 10.31 3.76
N CYS A 288 -7.99 9.67 3.00
CA CYS A 288 -8.40 8.91 1.83
C CYS A 288 -9.08 7.58 2.25
N PRO A 289 -9.83 6.95 1.33
CA PRO A 289 -10.58 5.74 1.67
C PRO A 289 -9.70 4.65 2.28
N SER A 290 -10.21 4.05 3.36
CA SER A 290 -9.74 2.86 4.08
C SER A 290 -8.55 3.08 5.01
N GLY A 291 -7.31 2.92 4.55
CA GLY A 291 -6.12 2.79 5.39
C GLY A 291 -5.89 3.86 6.46
N PRO A 292 -5.76 5.14 6.11
CA PRO A 292 -5.37 6.17 7.07
C PRO A 292 -6.28 6.27 8.29
N ARG A 293 -7.60 6.15 8.11
CA ARG A 293 -8.57 6.24 9.22
C ARG A 293 -8.59 5.01 10.15
N GLU A 294 -7.95 3.92 9.75
CA GLU A 294 -7.81 2.72 10.59
C GLU A 294 -6.57 2.81 11.50
N LEU A 295 -5.57 3.58 11.07
CA LEU A 295 -4.25 3.64 11.71
C LEU A 295 -4.05 4.95 12.45
N ILE A 296 -4.65 6.05 12.00
CA ILE A 296 -4.43 7.37 12.57
C ILE A 296 -5.60 7.76 13.49
N GLU A 297 -5.27 7.98 14.75
CA GLU A 297 -6.12 8.66 15.72
C GLU A 297 -5.94 10.18 15.58
N ASP A 298 -6.95 10.86 15.00
CA ASP A 298 -6.89 12.29 14.71
C ASP A 298 -6.71 13.12 15.98
N GLY A 299 -5.55 13.76 16.10
CA GLY A 299 -5.14 14.49 17.31
C GLY A 299 -4.37 13.62 18.33
N GLY A 300 -4.33 12.32 18.16
CA GLY A 300 -3.56 11.37 18.98
C GLY A 300 -2.16 11.13 18.42
N ASN A 301 -2.01 10.26 17.43
CA ASN A 301 -0.74 9.94 16.77
C ASN A 301 -0.49 10.73 15.48
N GLY A 302 -1.47 11.55 15.03
CA GLY A 302 -1.35 12.32 13.80
C GLY A 302 -2.57 13.19 13.53
N PHE A 303 -2.65 13.68 12.28
CA PHE A 303 -3.78 14.45 11.77
C PHE A 303 -4.34 13.87 10.49
N LEU A 304 -5.66 13.73 10.43
CA LEU A 304 -6.42 13.40 9.23
C LEU A 304 -6.96 14.67 8.56
N VAL A 305 -6.59 14.88 7.32
CA VAL A 305 -6.95 16.06 6.53
C VAL A 305 -8.11 15.74 5.59
N ARG A 306 -9.17 16.54 5.62
CA ARG A 306 -10.41 16.39 4.84
C ARG A 306 -10.78 17.68 4.12
N PRO A 307 -11.33 17.62 2.89
CA PRO A 307 -11.32 16.45 2.01
C PRO A 307 -9.91 16.16 1.44
N VAL A 308 -9.75 15.00 0.79
CA VAL A 308 -8.54 14.73 -0.03
C VAL A 308 -8.33 15.84 -1.04
N GLY A 309 -7.10 16.35 -1.15
CA GLY A 309 -6.75 17.47 -2.00
C GLY A 309 -6.92 18.85 -1.35
N ASN A 310 -7.27 18.93 -0.07
CA ASN A 310 -7.27 20.20 0.68
C ASN A 310 -5.83 20.58 1.05
N ILE A 311 -5.17 21.27 0.12
CA ILE A 311 -3.76 21.67 0.18
C ILE A 311 -3.49 22.56 1.39
N GLU A 312 -4.34 23.55 1.64
CA GLU A 312 -4.19 24.50 2.75
C GLU A 312 -4.25 23.80 4.10
N GLN A 313 -5.22 22.90 4.27
CA GLN A 313 -5.34 22.16 5.52
C GLN A 313 -4.18 21.20 5.71
N LEU A 314 -3.68 20.55 4.64
CA LEU A 314 -2.48 19.71 4.70
C LEU A 314 -1.28 20.52 5.17
N ALA A 315 -1.04 21.68 4.56
CA ALA A 315 0.04 22.60 4.96
C ALA A 315 -0.12 23.04 6.42
N ASN A 316 -1.32 23.47 6.84
CA ASN A 316 -1.57 23.95 8.19
C ASN A 316 -1.31 22.88 9.26
N ARG A 317 -1.62 21.59 8.98
CA ARG A 317 -1.33 20.49 9.90
C ARG A 317 0.17 20.19 9.97
N ILE A 318 0.89 20.27 8.86
CA ILE A 318 2.37 20.16 8.85
C ILE A 318 2.99 21.32 9.64
N ILE A 319 2.58 22.56 9.37
CA ILE A 319 3.02 23.75 10.08
C ILE A 319 2.79 23.64 11.59
N LYS A 320 1.64 23.11 11.99
CA LYS A 320 1.33 22.89 13.42
C LYS A 320 2.34 21.96 14.08
N LEU A 321 2.72 20.85 13.42
CA LEU A 321 3.73 19.93 13.97
C LEU A 321 5.14 20.54 13.91
N ILE A 322 5.45 21.39 12.93
CA ILE A 322 6.73 22.10 12.84
C ILE A 322 6.86 23.10 14.01
N SER A 323 5.82 23.89 14.26
CA SER A 323 5.83 24.97 15.26
C SER A 323 5.82 24.45 16.71
N ASP A 324 5.25 23.26 16.95
CA ASP A 324 5.10 22.71 18.29
C ASP A 324 5.89 21.40 18.43
N ALA A 325 7.12 21.52 18.93
CA ALA A 325 8.02 20.38 19.15
C ALA A 325 7.47 19.43 20.23
N SER A 326 6.78 19.94 21.25
CA SER A 326 6.20 19.12 22.32
C SER A 326 5.06 18.27 21.78
N LEU A 327 4.15 18.88 21.00
CA LEU A 327 3.07 18.14 20.33
C LEU A 327 3.62 17.09 19.37
N ARG A 328 4.64 17.43 18.60
CA ARG A 328 5.30 16.53 17.67
C ARG A 328 5.87 15.30 18.37
N GLN A 329 6.57 15.50 19.50
CA GLN A 329 7.13 14.42 20.32
C GLN A 329 6.02 13.56 20.97
N LYS A 330 4.98 14.18 21.51
CA LYS A 330 3.85 13.47 22.13
C LYS A 330 3.14 12.58 21.11
N MET A 331 2.86 13.10 19.91
CA MET A 331 2.22 12.35 18.85
C MET A 331 3.12 11.21 18.33
N GLY A 332 4.43 11.47 18.17
CA GLY A 332 5.37 10.44 17.74
C GLY A 332 5.52 9.30 18.77
N GLN A 333 5.46 9.60 20.06
CA GLN A 333 5.42 8.57 21.10
C GLN A 333 4.14 7.74 21.01
N HIS A 334 2.99 8.37 20.85
CA HIS A 334 1.70 7.68 20.70
C HIS A 334 1.62 6.83 19.40
N SER A 335 2.32 7.24 18.34
CA SER A 335 2.41 6.44 17.11
C SER A 335 3.04 5.07 17.35
N TYR A 336 3.94 4.98 18.32
CA TYR A 336 4.67 3.75 18.59
C TYR A 336 3.93 2.81 19.59
N GLU A 337 3.14 3.35 20.50
CA GLU A 337 2.34 2.60 21.48
C GLU A 337 1.20 1.85 20.80
#